data_2de8e3077099c8acaea87979ed683755
#
_entry.id   2de8e3077099c8acaea87979ed683755
#
_cell.length_a   1.000
_cell.length_b   1.000
_cell.length_c   1.000
_cell.angle_alpha   90.00
_cell.angle_beta   90.00
_cell.angle_gamma   90.00
#
_symmetry.space_group_name_H-M   'P 1'
#
loop_
_entity.id
_entity.type
_entity.pdbx_description
1 polymer ?
#
loop_
_entity_poly.entity_id
_entity_poly.type
_entity_poly.pdbx_seq_one_letter_code
_entity_poly.pdbx_strand_id
1 'polypeptide(L)'
;ENLMNEAALLAARRSRKAITMQEIEEATIKVVAGPEKKSHKVSDKDKKLTAYHEAGHAVQYAEGYGPIKVRSALIPLCNIGSQLSILFIVIGLVLYSEPLFGIGVILFGVAVLGQLVTLPVEFNASRRAIATLESGNLLGDGELQGAKKVLSAAAMTYVAALLVSLAQLLRFLLAFGGRRRD
;
A
#
# COMPACT_ATOMS: atom_id res chain seq x y z
N GLU A 1 -7.73 -27.65 13.07
CA GLU A 1 -7.95 -27.52 14.54
C GLU A 1 -8.36 -26.09 14.90
N ASN A 2 -7.70 -25.08 14.32
CA ASN A 2 -7.94 -23.66 14.65
C ASN A 2 -9.33 -23.15 14.17
N LEU A 3 -9.80 -23.59 13.00
CA LEU A 3 -11.08 -23.17 12.41
C LEU A 3 -12.28 -23.62 13.25
N MET A 4 -12.30 -24.90 13.65
CA MET A 4 -13.39 -25.45 14.45
C MET A 4 -13.44 -24.86 15.85
N ASN A 5 -12.29 -24.58 16.46
CA ASN A 5 -12.22 -23.89 17.74
C ASN A 5 -12.79 -22.46 17.63
N GLU A 6 -12.48 -21.72 16.57
CA GLU A 6 -12.99 -20.37 16.37
C GLU A 6 -14.51 -20.40 16.10
N ALA A 7 -15.02 -21.36 15.31
CA ALA A 7 -16.43 -21.54 15.08
C ALA A 7 -17.19 -21.90 16.37
N ALA A 8 -16.60 -22.74 17.23
CA ALA A 8 -17.17 -23.07 18.54
C ALA A 8 -17.25 -21.85 19.45
N LEU A 9 -16.21 -21.01 19.48
CA LEU A 9 -16.22 -19.75 20.24
C LEU A 9 -17.29 -18.78 19.75
N LEU A 10 -17.50 -18.67 18.45
CA LEU A 10 -18.54 -17.85 17.85
C LEU A 10 -19.94 -18.35 18.23
N ALA A 11 -20.17 -19.68 18.17
CA ALA A 11 -21.42 -20.30 18.59
C ALA A 11 -21.70 -20.07 20.07
N ALA A 12 -20.67 -20.23 20.94
CA ALA A 12 -20.77 -19.98 22.38
C ALA A 12 -21.11 -18.51 22.68
N ARG A 13 -20.49 -17.53 22.01
CA ARG A 13 -20.78 -16.10 22.15
C ARG A 13 -22.23 -15.75 21.78
N ARG A 14 -22.82 -16.50 20.85
CA ARG A 14 -24.21 -16.35 20.41
C ARG A 14 -25.20 -17.21 21.19
N SER A 15 -24.72 -17.87 22.28
CA SER A 15 -25.52 -18.79 23.10
C SER A 15 -26.18 -19.90 22.28
N ARG A 16 -25.56 -20.33 21.19
CA ARG A 16 -26.05 -21.44 20.37
C ARG A 16 -25.56 -22.78 20.91
N LYS A 17 -26.42 -23.79 20.85
CA LYS A 17 -26.12 -25.16 21.35
C LYS A 17 -25.31 -26.00 20.36
N ALA A 18 -25.20 -25.55 19.11
CA ALA A 18 -24.47 -26.24 18.05
C ALA A 18 -23.78 -25.24 17.12
N ILE A 19 -22.69 -25.67 16.49
CA ILE A 19 -22.00 -24.89 15.45
C ILE A 19 -22.82 -25.05 14.16
N THR A 20 -23.18 -23.94 13.55
CA THR A 20 -23.85 -23.92 12.25
C THR A 20 -22.87 -23.50 11.14
N MET A 21 -23.33 -23.63 9.88
CA MET A 21 -22.53 -23.20 8.72
C MET A 21 -22.16 -21.72 8.81
N GLN A 22 -23.02 -20.90 9.39
CA GLN A 22 -22.77 -19.47 9.58
C GLN A 22 -21.54 -19.19 10.48
N GLU A 23 -21.39 -19.94 11.58
CA GLU A 23 -20.20 -19.82 12.45
C GLU A 23 -18.94 -20.35 11.76
N ILE A 24 -19.06 -21.38 10.91
CA ILE A 24 -17.92 -21.92 10.16
C ILE A 24 -17.46 -20.91 9.10
N GLU A 25 -18.37 -20.30 8.35
CA GLU A 25 -18.05 -19.28 7.34
C GLU A 25 -17.38 -18.05 7.98
N GLU A 26 -17.94 -17.54 9.08
CA GLU A 26 -17.37 -16.41 9.80
C GLU A 26 -16.02 -16.74 10.42
N ALA A 27 -15.86 -17.95 10.98
CA ALA A 27 -14.59 -18.43 11.48
C ALA A 27 -13.55 -18.57 10.36
N THR A 28 -13.97 -19.01 9.17
CA THR A 28 -13.07 -19.12 8.00
C THR A 28 -12.54 -17.75 7.61
N ILE A 29 -13.40 -16.76 7.49
CA ILE A 29 -13.00 -15.36 7.20
C ILE A 29 -12.03 -14.86 8.27
N LYS A 30 -12.32 -15.10 9.55
CA LYS A 30 -11.50 -14.65 10.67
C LYS A 30 -10.13 -15.34 10.75
N VAL A 31 -10.06 -16.63 10.41
CA VAL A 31 -8.79 -17.40 10.41
C VAL A 31 -7.93 -17.02 9.20
N VAL A 32 -8.53 -16.77 8.03
CA VAL A 32 -7.82 -16.44 6.79
C VAL A 32 -7.44 -14.96 6.73
N ALA A 33 -8.36 -14.06 7.06
CA ALA A 33 -8.17 -12.61 6.97
C ALA A 33 -7.69 -11.96 8.28
N GLY A 34 -7.65 -12.73 9.37
CA GLY A 34 -7.39 -12.22 10.71
C GLY A 34 -8.63 -11.63 11.39
N PRO A 35 -8.56 -11.33 12.70
CA PRO A 35 -9.67 -10.73 13.42
C PRO A 35 -10.00 -9.36 12.84
N GLU A 36 -11.30 -9.12 12.59
CA GLU A 36 -11.78 -7.81 12.17
C GLU A 36 -11.32 -6.74 13.17
N LYS A 37 -10.53 -5.77 12.70
CA LYS A 37 -10.07 -4.66 13.53
C LYS A 37 -11.24 -3.69 13.78
N LYS A 38 -12.15 -4.04 14.70
CA LYS A 38 -13.25 -3.18 15.11
C LYS A 38 -12.85 -1.86 15.78
N SER A 39 -11.54 -1.70 16.09
CA SER A 39 -11.00 -0.56 16.83
C SER A 39 -10.21 0.43 15.97
N HIS A 40 -10.25 0.35 14.65
CA HIS A 40 -9.59 1.37 13.81
C HIS A 40 -10.48 2.61 13.69
N LYS A 41 -10.84 3.22 14.83
CA LYS A 41 -11.27 4.63 14.82
C LYS A 41 -10.01 5.43 14.51
N VAL A 42 -9.92 5.90 13.27
CA VAL A 42 -8.93 6.92 12.90
C VAL A 42 -9.11 8.07 13.88
N SER A 43 -8.10 8.38 14.66
CA SER A 43 -8.19 9.45 15.65
C SER A 43 -8.43 10.79 14.93
N ASP A 44 -9.07 11.76 15.60
CA ASP A 44 -9.27 13.08 15.01
C ASP A 44 -7.94 13.78 14.70
N LYS A 45 -6.87 13.42 15.43
CA LYS A 45 -5.49 13.86 15.13
C LYS A 45 -5.00 13.27 13.81
N ASP A 46 -5.21 11.98 13.57
CA ASP A 46 -4.79 11.34 12.32
C ASP A 46 -5.58 11.87 11.12
N LYS A 47 -6.89 12.14 11.30
CA LYS A 47 -7.73 12.79 10.26
C LYS A 47 -7.18 14.17 9.90
N LYS A 48 -6.83 14.98 10.91
CA LYS A 48 -6.22 16.29 10.68
C LYS A 48 -4.90 16.18 9.94
N LEU A 49 -4.01 15.27 10.34
CA LEU A 49 -2.72 15.08 9.68
C LEU A 49 -2.88 14.63 8.21
N THR A 50 -3.81 13.72 7.95
CA THR A 50 -4.15 13.33 6.58
C THR A 50 -4.68 14.52 5.78
N ALA A 51 -5.60 15.33 6.36
CA ALA A 51 -6.14 16.50 5.69
C ALA A 51 -5.04 17.54 5.36
N TYR A 52 -4.07 17.74 6.23
CA TYR A 52 -2.93 18.63 5.94
C TYR A 52 -2.00 18.06 4.87
N HIS A 53 -1.77 16.76 4.86
CA HIS A 53 -1.02 16.10 3.79
C HIS A 53 -1.70 16.28 2.43
N GLU A 54 -3.01 16.05 2.36
CA GLU A 54 -3.82 16.28 1.17
C GLU A 54 -3.83 17.77 0.74
N ALA A 55 -3.87 18.69 1.72
CA ALA A 55 -3.70 20.12 1.44
C ALA A 55 -2.30 20.40 0.85
N GLY A 56 -1.25 19.70 1.27
CA GLY A 56 0.07 19.77 0.66
C GLY A 56 0.05 19.41 -0.84
N HIS A 57 -0.70 18.40 -1.22
CA HIS A 57 -0.92 18.07 -2.65
C HIS A 57 -1.72 19.15 -3.38
N ALA A 58 -2.76 19.71 -2.75
CA ALA A 58 -3.53 20.81 -3.34
C ALA A 58 -2.63 22.03 -3.64
N VAL A 59 -1.72 22.38 -2.72
CA VAL A 59 -0.73 23.43 -2.92
C VAL A 59 0.22 23.09 -4.07
N GLN A 60 0.68 21.85 -4.18
CA GLN A 60 1.51 21.41 -5.32
C GLN A 60 0.81 21.63 -6.66
N TYR A 61 -0.50 21.35 -6.75
CA TYR A 61 -1.28 21.63 -7.96
C TYR A 61 -1.41 23.13 -8.21
N ALA A 62 -1.72 23.93 -7.19
CA ALA A 62 -1.91 25.38 -7.30
C ALA A 62 -0.63 26.08 -7.75
N GLU A 63 0.52 25.65 -7.29
CA GLU A 63 1.83 26.21 -7.65
C GLU A 63 2.40 25.62 -8.95
N GLY A 64 1.68 24.70 -9.59
CA GLY A 64 2.13 24.09 -10.83
C GLY A 64 3.35 23.18 -10.70
N TYR A 65 3.56 22.56 -9.52
CA TYR A 65 4.68 21.66 -9.27
C TYR A 65 4.69 20.50 -10.28
N GLY A 66 5.67 20.50 -11.19
CA GLY A 66 5.73 19.56 -12.33
C GLY A 66 5.63 18.09 -11.96
N PRO A 67 6.35 17.59 -10.93
CA PRO A 67 6.32 16.17 -10.56
C PRO A 67 4.94 15.64 -10.19
N ILE A 68 4.02 16.44 -9.59
CA ILE A 68 2.68 15.95 -9.28
C ILE A 68 1.84 15.69 -10.54
N LYS A 69 2.03 16.49 -11.59
CA LYS A 69 1.35 16.29 -12.88
C LYS A 69 1.81 14.99 -13.53
N VAL A 70 3.13 14.72 -13.50
CA VAL A 70 3.70 13.47 -14.01
C VAL A 70 3.18 12.29 -13.22
N ARG A 71 3.19 12.37 -11.87
CA ARG A 71 2.62 11.35 -10.99
C ARG A 71 1.16 11.04 -11.35
N SER A 72 0.33 12.07 -11.48
CA SER A 72 -1.11 11.90 -11.75
C SER A 72 -1.39 11.26 -13.10
N ALA A 73 -0.55 11.51 -14.10
CA ALA A 73 -0.64 10.87 -15.41
C ALA A 73 -0.16 9.40 -15.37
N LEU A 74 0.87 9.10 -14.57
CA LEU A 74 1.47 7.77 -14.49
C LEU A 74 0.71 6.80 -13.58
N ILE A 75 0.05 7.27 -12.51
CA ILE A 75 -0.63 6.39 -11.54
C ILE A 75 -1.61 5.41 -12.19
N PRO A 76 -2.54 5.82 -13.07
CA PRO A 76 -3.47 4.87 -13.71
C PRO A 76 -2.73 3.79 -14.51
N LEU A 77 -1.70 4.19 -15.24
CA LEU A 77 -0.87 3.29 -16.05
C LEU A 77 -0.10 2.30 -15.15
N CYS A 78 0.50 2.78 -14.07
CA CYS A 78 1.22 1.95 -13.10
C CYS A 78 0.28 0.96 -12.38
N ASN A 79 -0.94 1.36 -12.05
CA ASN A 79 -1.92 0.49 -11.41
C ASN A 79 -2.37 -0.65 -12.35
N ILE A 80 -2.71 -0.33 -13.58
CA ILE A 80 -3.05 -1.34 -14.60
C ILE A 80 -1.83 -2.24 -14.86
N GLY A 81 -0.66 -1.64 -15.06
CA GLY A 81 0.58 -2.35 -15.31
C GLY A 81 0.95 -3.32 -14.19
N SER A 82 0.80 -2.91 -12.92
CA SER A 82 1.11 -3.78 -11.77
C SER A 82 0.16 -4.97 -11.65
N GLN A 83 -1.14 -4.78 -11.92
CA GLN A 83 -2.13 -5.87 -11.91
C GLN A 83 -1.87 -6.86 -13.05
N LEU A 84 -1.65 -6.35 -14.26
CA LEU A 84 -1.35 -7.18 -15.42
C LEU A 84 0.01 -7.89 -15.27
N SER A 85 1.00 -7.26 -14.63
CA SER A 85 2.31 -7.87 -14.43
C SER A 85 2.22 -9.19 -13.68
N ILE A 86 1.47 -9.22 -12.58
CA ILE A 86 1.28 -10.44 -11.77
C ILE A 86 0.61 -11.52 -12.61
N LEU A 87 -0.44 -11.16 -13.36
CA LEU A 87 -1.15 -12.08 -14.24
C LEU A 87 -0.20 -12.71 -15.26
N PHE A 88 0.57 -11.89 -15.99
CA PHE A 88 1.51 -12.36 -17.00
C PHE A 88 2.66 -13.19 -16.40
N ILE A 89 3.17 -12.82 -15.22
CA ILE A 89 4.19 -13.60 -14.51
C ILE A 89 3.64 -14.97 -14.14
N VAL A 90 2.45 -15.05 -13.54
CA VAL A 90 1.85 -16.33 -13.13
C VAL A 90 1.54 -17.21 -14.34
N ILE A 91 0.91 -16.67 -15.37
CA ILE A 91 0.60 -17.42 -16.60
C ILE A 91 1.90 -17.88 -17.28
N GLY A 92 2.90 -17.01 -17.38
CA GLY A 92 4.20 -17.34 -17.94
C GLY A 92 4.92 -18.46 -17.18
N LEU A 93 4.77 -18.50 -15.85
CA LEU A 93 5.31 -19.59 -15.02
C LEU A 93 4.56 -20.90 -15.26
N VAL A 94 3.22 -20.87 -15.27
CA VAL A 94 2.36 -22.07 -15.40
C VAL A 94 2.48 -22.69 -16.80
N LEU A 95 2.53 -21.86 -17.84
CA LEU A 95 2.65 -22.31 -19.24
C LEU A 95 4.10 -22.48 -19.69
N TYR A 96 5.09 -22.31 -18.80
CA TYR A 96 6.51 -22.34 -19.15
C TYR A 96 6.89 -21.42 -20.33
N SER A 97 6.17 -20.28 -20.45
CA SER A 97 6.33 -19.31 -21.54
C SER A 97 7.24 -18.17 -21.14
N GLU A 98 8.49 -18.16 -21.65
CA GLU A 98 9.43 -17.06 -21.44
C GLU A 98 8.89 -15.68 -21.89
N PRO A 99 8.26 -15.56 -23.09
CA PRO A 99 7.77 -14.27 -23.53
C PRO A 99 6.71 -13.68 -22.59
N LEU A 100 5.76 -14.49 -22.10
CA LEU A 100 4.73 -14.03 -21.17
C LEU A 100 5.33 -13.61 -19.83
N PHE A 101 6.26 -14.41 -19.30
CA PHE A 101 6.96 -14.06 -18.08
C PHE A 101 7.75 -12.75 -18.25
N GLY A 102 8.47 -12.58 -19.36
CA GLY A 102 9.22 -11.36 -19.68
C GLY A 102 8.36 -10.11 -19.78
N ILE A 103 7.19 -10.20 -20.43
CA ILE A 103 6.20 -9.11 -20.47
C ILE A 103 5.78 -8.72 -19.04
N GLY A 104 5.47 -9.71 -18.20
CA GLY A 104 5.11 -9.47 -16.80
C GLY A 104 6.21 -8.74 -16.04
N VAL A 105 7.46 -9.13 -16.20
CA VAL A 105 8.62 -8.47 -15.56
C VAL A 105 8.78 -7.02 -16.03
N ILE A 106 8.62 -6.75 -17.33
CA ILE A 106 8.67 -5.39 -17.88
C ILE A 106 7.57 -4.52 -17.29
N LEU A 107 6.32 -5.02 -17.26
CA LEU A 107 5.19 -4.30 -16.67
C LEU A 107 5.41 -4.00 -15.19
N PHE A 108 5.98 -4.94 -14.44
CA PHE A 108 6.34 -4.73 -13.05
C PHE A 108 7.43 -3.66 -12.91
N GLY A 109 8.43 -3.65 -13.77
CA GLY A 109 9.47 -2.62 -13.82
C GLY A 109 8.89 -1.21 -14.05
N VAL A 110 7.91 -1.07 -14.94
CA VAL A 110 7.19 0.20 -15.14
C VAL A 110 6.48 0.65 -13.88
N ALA A 111 5.84 -0.27 -13.15
CA ALA A 111 5.19 0.06 -11.86
C ALA A 111 6.21 0.52 -10.80
N VAL A 112 7.39 -0.09 -10.75
CA VAL A 112 8.50 0.32 -9.86
C VAL A 112 9.01 1.72 -10.23
N LEU A 113 9.14 2.05 -11.51
CA LEU A 113 9.49 3.41 -11.95
C LEU A 113 8.44 4.44 -11.53
N GLY A 114 7.15 4.09 -11.60
CA GLY A 114 6.07 4.93 -11.07
C GLY A 114 6.20 5.22 -9.57
N GLN A 115 6.60 4.23 -8.78
CA GLN A 115 6.88 4.43 -7.35
C GLN A 115 8.05 5.40 -7.12
N LEU A 116 9.11 5.32 -7.94
CA LEU A 116 10.24 6.26 -7.88
C LEU A 116 9.80 7.70 -8.15
N VAL A 117 8.95 7.92 -9.14
CA VAL A 117 8.39 9.26 -9.46
C VAL A 117 7.48 9.78 -8.35
N THR A 118 6.81 8.88 -7.62
CA THR A 118 5.92 9.22 -6.51
C THR A 118 6.68 9.73 -5.29
N LEU A 119 7.86 9.21 -4.98
CA LEU A 119 8.63 9.57 -3.79
C LEU A 119 8.86 11.09 -3.61
N PRO A 120 9.43 11.84 -4.59
CA PRO A 120 9.68 13.27 -4.42
C PRO A 120 8.38 14.05 -4.21
N VAL A 121 7.27 13.61 -4.79
CA VAL A 121 5.96 14.26 -4.65
C VAL A 121 5.45 14.11 -3.21
N GLU A 122 5.51 12.89 -2.65
CA GLU A 122 5.07 12.59 -1.29
C GLU A 122 5.93 13.31 -0.23
N PHE A 123 7.25 13.30 -0.40
CA PHE A 123 8.14 14.04 0.50
C PHE A 123 7.91 15.56 0.43
N ASN A 124 7.65 16.09 -0.75
CA ASN A 124 7.36 17.51 -0.93
C ASN A 124 6.00 17.89 -0.33
N ALA A 125 4.94 17.07 -0.51
CA ALA A 125 3.64 17.27 0.10
C ALA A 125 3.73 17.29 1.64
N SER A 126 4.45 16.31 2.22
CA SER A 126 4.66 16.24 3.67
C SER A 126 5.42 17.48 4.21
N ARG A 127 6.45 17.97 3.51
CA ARG A 127 7.16 19.19 3.89
C ARG A 127 6.27 20.43 3.85
N ARG A 128 5.41 20.55 2.82
CA ARG A 128 4.45 21.65 2.70
C ARG A 128 3.42 21.61 3.81
N ALA A 129 2.91 20.43 4.13
CA ALA A 129 1.99 20.22 5.24
C ALA A 129 2.62 20.71 6.57
N ILE A 130 3.85 20.30 6.85
CA ILE A 130 4.58 20.71 8.05
C ILE A 130 4.77 22.26 8.06
N ALA A 131 5.20 22.85 6.95
CA ALA A 131 5.39 24.30 6.86
C ALA A 131 4.10 25.07 7.10
N THR A 132 2.96 24.57 6.59
CA THR A 132 1.64 25.18 6.82
C THR A 132 1.22 25.09 8.29
N LEU A 133 1.48 23.95 8.94
CA LEU A 133 1.19 23.75 10.36
C LEU A 133 2.02 24.70 11.25
N GLU A 134 3.29 24.91 10.90
CA GLU A 134 4.20 25.81 11.62
C GLU A 134 3.80 27.29 11.44
N SER A 135 3.63 27.72 10.18
CA SER A 135 3.34 29.12 9.87
C SER A 135 1.96 29.57 10.36
N GLY A 136 1.00 28.65 10.39
CA GLY A 136 -0.36 28.93 10.84
C GLY A 136 -0.55 28.88 12.35
N ASN A 137 0.45 28.49 13.14
CA ASN A 137 0.33 28.21 14.59
C ASN A 137 -0.87 27.35 14.94
N LEU A 138 -1.16 26.35 14.07
CA LEU A 138 -2.37 25.52 14.18
C LEU A 138 -2.25 24.39 15.20
N LEU A 139 -1.05 24.14 15.68
CA LEU A 139 -0.71 23.10 16.66
C LEU A 139 0.22 23.66 17.72
N GLY A 140 0.07 23.20 18.97
CA GLY A 140 1.06 23.46 20.02
C GLY A 140 2.40 22.77 19.73
N ASP A 141 3.49 23.24 20.37
CA ASP A 141 4.86 22.75 20.09
C ASP A 141 5.01 21.24 20.20
N GLY A 142 4.40 20.61 21.20
CA GLY A 142 4.43 19.15 21.36
C GLY A 142 3.62 18.39 20.30
N GLU A 143 2.51 18.98 19.85
CA GLU A 143 1.67 18.40 18.78
C GLU A 143 2.36 18.55 17.43
N LEU A 144 3.05 19.67 17.18
CA LEU A 144 3.81 19.89 15.96
C LEU A 144 4.95 18.88 15.81
N GLN A 145 5.68 18.59 16.89
CA GLN A 145 6.70 17.55 16.87
C GLN A 145 6.12 16.16 16.58
N GLY A 146 4.95 15.86 17.16
CA GLY A 146 4.20 14.63 16.85
C GLY A 146 3.80 14.55 15.38
N ALA A 147 3.26 15.65 14.83
CA ALA A 147 2.89 15.76 13.42
C ALA A 147 4.07 15.52 12.47
N LYS A 148 5.23 16.14 12.76
CA LYS A 148 6.47 15.92 11.99
C LYS A 148 6.90 14.46 11.96
N LYS A 149 6.87 13.77 13.11
CA LYS A 149 7.21 12.35 13.20
C LYS A 149 6.25 11.48 12.37
N VAL A 150 4.94 11.72 12.48
CA VAL A 150 3.93 10.94 11.75
C VAL A 150 4.03 11.17 10.24
N LEU A 151 4.13 12.42 9.78
CA LEU A 151 4.26 12.74 8.35
C LEU A 151 5.58 12.22 7.77
N SER A 152 6.67 12.28 8.53
CA SER A 152 7.95 11.67 8.14
C SER A 152 7.85 10.15 8.06
N ALA A 153 7.25 9.50 9.05
CA ALA A 153 7.04 8.05 9.04
C ALA A 153 6.15 7.61 7.87
N ALA A 154 5.07 8.36 7.58
CA ALA A 154 4.22 8.11 6.43
C ALA A 154 5.00 8.21 5.11
N ALA A 155 5.84 9.25 4.93
CA ALA A 155 6.68 9.38 3.75
C ALA A 155 7.69 8.21 3.62
N MET A 156 8.22 7.71 4.73
CA MET A 156 9.13 6.55 4.74
C MET A 156 8.44 5.24 4.34
N THR A 157 7.12 5.13 4.45
CA THR A 157 6.40 3.93 3.95
C THR A 157 6.51 3.78 2.43
N TYR A 158 6.56 4.88 1.68
CA TYR A 158 6.80 4.86 0.23
C TYR A 158 8.21 4.38 -0.10
N VAL A 159 9.22 4.75 0.71
CA VAL A 159 10.59 4.23 0.57
C VAL A 159 10.63 2.73 0.82
N ALA A 160 9.99 2.27 1.89
CA ALA A 160 9.92 0.84 2.22
C ALA A 160 9.21 0.05 1.11
N ALA A 161 8.08 0.55 0.59
CA ALA A 161 7.37 -0.07 -0.52
C ALA A 161 8.23 -0.17 -1.79
N LEU A 162 8.97 0.90 -2.12
CA LEU A 162 9.91 0.89 -3.25
C LEU A 162 11.02 -0.13 -3.07
N LEU A 163 11.63 -0.21 -1.88
CA LEU A 163 12.70 -1.19 -1.61
C LEU A 163 12.19 -2.63 -1.75
N VAL A 164 10.99 -2.93 -1.25
CA VAL A 164 10.35 -4.25 -1.43
C VAL A 164 10.11 -4.53 -2.91
N SER A 165 9.60 -3.55 -3.66
CA SER A 165 9.35 -3.70 -5.10
C SER A 165 10.64 -3.90 -5.90
N LEU A 166 11.72 -3.20 -5.56
CA LEU A 166 13.04 -3.39 -6.18
C LEU A 166 13.61 -4.78 -5.88
N ALA A 167 13.50 -5.24 -4.63
CA ALA A 167 13.93 -6.59 -4.27
C ALA A 167 13.15 -7.66 -5.04
N GLN A 168 11.83 -7.45 -5.20
CA GLN A 168 10.99 -8.36 -5.98
C GLN A 168 11.32 -8.33 -7.47
N LEU A 169 11.57 -7.14 -8.04
CA LEU A 169 12.01 -7.00 -9.43
C LEU A 169 13.32 -7.74 -9.66
N LEU A 170 14.29 -7.59 -8.76
CA LEU A 170 15.56 -8.32 -8.83
C LEU A 170 15.34 -9.83 -8.82
N ARG A 171 14.47 -10.36 -7.95
CA ARG A 171 14.12 -11.79 -7.94
C ARG A 171 13.56 -12.25 -9.28
N PHE A 172 12.67 -11.48 -9.90
CA PHE A 172 12.11 -11.81 -11.20
C PHE A 172 13.18 -11.79 -12.31
N LEU A 173 14.07 -10.80 -12.30
CA LEU A 173 15.18 -10.71 -13.27
C LEU A 173 16.17 -11.89 -13.13
N LEU A 174 16.49 -12.28 -11.91
CA LEU A 174 17.35 -13.45 -11.67
C LEU A 174 16.68 -14.76 -12.13
N ALA A 175 15.38 -14.92 -11.83
CA ALA A 175 14.60 -16.07 -12.29
C ALA A 175 14.50 -16.14 -13.83
N PHE A 176 14.37 -14.98 -14.48
CA PHE A 176 14.32 -14.88 -15.94
C PHE A 176 15.68 -15.16 -16.58
N GLY A 177 16.77 -14.65 -16.00
CA GLY A 177 18.13 -14.87 -16.49
C GLY A 177 18.60 -16.31 -16.33
N GLY A 178 18.14 -17.02 -15.30
CA GLY A 178 18.42 -18.44 -15.09
C GLY A 178 17.78 -19.34 -16.17
N ARG A 179 16.53 -19.02 -16.55
CA ARG A 179 15.79 -19.78 -17.59
C ARG A 179 16.36 -19.70 -19.01
N ARG A 180 17.14 -18.67 -19.32
CA ARG A 180 17.79 -18.51 -20.65
C ARG A 180 19.07 -19.32 -20.80
N ARG A 181 19.54 -19.98 -19.76
CA ARG A 181 20.80 -20.74 -19.77
C ARG A 181 20.62 -22.25 -19.88
N ASP A 182 19.39 -22.72 -19.73
CA ASP A 182 18.98 -24.14 -19.92
C ASP A 182 18.26 -24.29 -21.28
#